data_d6a26022823fb9007e45b17efdc3ea52
#
_entry.id   d6a26022823fb9007e45b17efdc3ea52
#
_cell.length_a   1.000
_cell.length_b   1.000
_cell.length_c   1.000
_cell.angle_alpha   90.00
_cell.angle_beta   90.00
_cell.angle_gamma   90.00
#
_symmetry.space_group_name_H-M   'P 1'
#
loop_
_entity.id
_entity.type
_entity.pdbx_description
1 polymer ?
#
loop_
_entity_poly.entity_id
_entity_poly.type
_entity_poly.pdbx_seq_one_letter_code
_entity_poly.pdbx_strand_id
1 'polypeptide(L)'
;MIPPFAVWSQSMFNDAIVYDRYGPPAAVLTLKRLPLAPLAGGRVRVRMRFAPVNPSDLIPVTGAYRHRTRLPAVAGYEGLGE
;
A
#
# COMPACT_ATOMS: atom_id res chain seq x y z
N MET A 1 -9.95 -13.21 28.37
CA MET A 1 -9.21 -13.17 27.09
C MET A 1 -9.95 -12.26 26.12
N ILE A 2 -9.22 -11.41 25.46
CA ILE A 2 -9.80 -10.62 24.39
C ILE A 2 -10.30 -11.54 23.29
N PRO A 3 -11.54 -11.38 22.85
CA PRO A 3 -12.00 -12.10 21.67
C PRO A 3 -11.05 -11.80 20.50
N PRO A 4 -10.60 -12.80 19.77
CA PRO A 4 -9.69 -12.58 18.64
C PRO A 4 -10.21 -11.57 17.63
N PHE A 5 -11.52 -11.52 17.41
CA PHE A 5 -12.09 -10.60 16.44
C PHE A 5 -11.97 -9.14 16.89
N ALA A 6 -11.93 -8.84 18.18
CA ALA A 6 -11.73 -7.48 18.65
C ALA A 6 -10.31 -7.00 18.32
N VAL A 7 -9.33 -7.90 18.45
CA VAL A 7 -7.96 -7.61 18.03
C VAL A 7 -7.89 -7.45 16.52
N TRP A 8 -8.59 -8.28 15.80
CA TRP A 8 -8.67 -8.19 14.34
C TRP A 8 -9.22 -6.85 13.87
N SER A 9 -10.27 -6.34 14.54
CA SER A 9 -10.83 -5.04 14.18
C SER A 9 -9.80 -3.93 14.31
N GLN A 10 -8.95 -4.01 15.33
CA GLN A 10 -7.87 -3.04 15.52
C GLN A 10 -6.75 -3.21 14.53
N SER A 11 -6.61 -4.42 13.95
CA SER A 11 -5.60 -4.73 12.96
C SER A 11 -6.04 -4.46 11.52
N MET A 12 -7.23 -3.89 11.34
CA MET A 12 -7.83 -3.68 10.02
C MET A 12 -7.28 -2.45 9.31
N PHE A 13 -6.08 -2.05 9.65
CA PHE A 13 -5.40 -0.93 9.03
C PHE A 13 -4.05 -1.36 8.51
N ASN A 14 -3.60 -0.69 7.47
CA ASN A 14 -2.32 -0.92 6.84
C ASN A 14 -1.59 0.41 6.68
N ASP A 15 -0.33 0.43 7.06
CA ASP A 15 0.51 1.59 6.80
C ASP A 15 1.15 1.41 5.43
N ALA A 16 1.00 2.41 4.58
CA ALA A 16 1.48 2.35 3.20
C ALA A 16 2.05 3.69 2.77
N ILE A 17 3.01 3.63 1.87
CA ILE A 17 3.52 4.81 1.19
C ILE A 17 2.63 5.05 -0.02
N VAL A 18 1.99 6.22 -0.05
CA VAL A 18 1.00 6.55 -1.07
C VAL A 18 1.33 7.89 -1.73
N TYR A 19 0.74 8.10 -2.89
CA TYR A 19 0.77 9.41 -3.56
C TYR A 19 -0.59 9.67 -4.19
N ASP A 20 -1.03 10.91 -4.08
CA ASP A 20 -2.33 11.36 -4.63
C ASP A 20 -2.15 12.35 -5.78
N ARG A 21 -0.94 12.64 -6.15
CA ARG A 21 -0.57 13.46 -7.31
C ARG A 21 0.79 13.00 -7.83
N TYR A 22 1.06 13.33 -9.07
CA TYR A 22 2.36 13.04 -9.67
C TYR A 22 3.35 14.17 -9.40
N GLY A 23 4.62 13.81 -9.32
CA GLY A 23 5.68 14.77 -9.10
C GLY A 23 6.95 14.16 -8.56
N PRO A 24 7.87 14.95 -8.05
CA PRO A 24 9.09 14.42 -7.43
C PRO A 24 8.71 13.55 -6.24
N PRO A 25 9.27 12.32 -6.15
CA PRO A 25 8.90 11.39 -5.08
C PRO A 25 9.03 12.00 -3.68
N ALA A 26 10.09 12.75 -3.43
CA ALA A 26 10.30 13.35 -2.12
C ALA A 26 9.20 14.35 -1.74
N ALA A 27 8.52 14.91 -2.72
CA ALA A 27 7.47 15.91 -2.48
C ALA A 27 6.08 15.26 -2.38
N VAL A 28 5.85 14.13 -3.05
CA VAL A 28 4.50 13.59 -3.20
C VAL A 28 4.25 12.29 -2.43
N LEU A 29 5.30 11.55 -2.06
CA LEU A 29 5.13 10.33 -1.29
C LEU A 29 4.86 10.64 0.17
N THR A 30 3.83 10.01 0.74
CA THR A 30 3.48 10.16 2.15
C THR A 30 3.16 8.81 2.76
N LEU A 31 3.46 8.68 4.05
CA LEU A 31 3.05 7.51 4.81
C LEU A 31 1.63 7.73 5.31
N LYS A 32 0.73 6.82 4.99
CA LYS A 32 -0.65 6.88 5.45
C LYS A 32 -1.09 5.55 6.04
N ARG A 33 -1.96 5.63 7.03
CA ARG A 33 -2.65 4.47 7.55
C ARG A 33 -3.97 4.33 6.81
N LEU A 34 -4.11 3.22 6.09
CA LEU A 34 -5.26 2.96 5.25
C LEU A 34 -6.12 1.86 5.88
N PRO A 35 -7.46 1.99 5.84
CA PRO A 35 -8.31 0.89 6.24
C PRO A 35 -8.18 -0.27 5.27
N LEU A 36 -8.23 -1.49 5.81
CA LEU A 36 -8.27 -2.70 5.01
C LEU A 36 -9.73 -3.07 4.76
N ALA A 37 -10.04 -3.39 3.51
CA ALA A 37 -11.35 -3.92 3.16
C ALA A 37 -11.51 -5.33 3.76
N PRO A 38 -12.74 -5.77 4.03
CA PRO A 38 -12.99 -7.15 4.41
C PRO A 38 -12.42 -8.11 3.37
N LEU A 39 -11.91 -9.24 3.84
CA LEU A 39 -11.34 -10.25 2.95
C LEU A 39 -12.47 -10.94 2.19
N ALA A 40 -12.46 -10.78 0.86
CA ALA A 40 -13.44 -11.42 0.01
C ALA A 40 -13.08 -12.89 -0.25
N GLY A 41 -14.07 -13.70 -0.61
CA GLY A 41 -13.82 -15.07 -0.99
C GLY A 41 -12.91 -15.16 -2.21
N GLY A 42 -12.06 -16.17 -2.23
CA GLY A 42 -11.09 -16.35 -3.30
C GLY A 42 -9.85 -15.47 -3.22
N ARG A 43 -9.72 -14.69 -2.16
CA ARG A 43 -8.56 -13.82 -1.93
C ARG A 43 -7.82 -14.23 -0.68
N VAL A 44 -6.56 -13.84 -0.62
CA VAL A 44 -5.72 -14.03 0.57
C VAL A 44 -5.22 -12.67 1.04
N ARG A 45 -4.95 -12.58 2.33
CA ARG A 45 -4.32 -11.40 2.91
C ARG A 45 -2.91 -11.75 3.30
N VAL A 46 -1.96 -10.93 2.86
CA VAL A 46 -0.55 -11.16 3.12
C VAL A 46 -0.04 -10.02 3.98
N ARG A 47 0.56 -10.36 5.12
CA ARG A 47 1.27 -9.38 5.94
C ARG A 47 2.64 -9.19 5.35
N MET A 48 2.90 -8.02 4.81
CA MET A 48 4.20 -7.71 4.24
C MET A 48 5.26 -7.57 5.33
N ARG A 49 6.38 -8.23 5.13
CA ARG A 49 7.51 -8.19 6.04
C ARG A 49 8.67 -7.41 5.46
N PHE A 50 8.86 -7.50 4.16
CA PHE A 50 9.95 -6.83 3.46
C PHE A 50 9.45 -6.36 2.10
N ALA A 51 9.97 -5.22 1.66
CA ALA A 51 9.75 -4.72 0.31
C ALA A 51 11.05 -4.09 -0.17
N PRO A 52 11.48 -4.40 -1.40
CA PRO A 52 12.67 -3.76 -1.95
C PRO A 52 12.35 -2.31 -2.32
N VAL A 53 13.38 -1.50 -2.37
CA VAL A 53 13.29 -0.15 -2.91
C VAL A 53 14.08 -0.12 -4.20
N ASN A 54 13.38 -0.10 -5.32
CA ASN A 54 13.98 -0.11 -6.64
C ASN A 54 13.79 1.26 -7.30
N PRO A 55 14.75 1.73 -8.11
CA PRO A 55 14.55 2.96 -8.85
C PRO A 55 13.29 2.95 -9.72
N SER A 56 12.93 1.80 -10.29
CA SER A 56 11.74 1.64 -11.10
C SER A 56 10.44 1.85 -10.32
N ASP A 57 10.45 1.72 -8.99
CA ASP A 57 9.27 1.97 -8.15
C ASP A 57 8.87 3.45 -8.19
N LEU A 58 9.80 4.32 -8.50
CA LEU A 58 9.56 5.76 -8.52
C LEU A 58 9.06 6.29 -9.86
N ILE A 59 9.16 5.49 -10.92
CA ILE A 59 8.76 5.91 -12.27
C ILE A 59 7.27 6.29 -12.33
N PRO A 60 6.34 5.47 -11.82
CA PRO A 60 4.93 5.85 -11.85
C PRO A 60 4.62 7.10 -11.04
N VAL A 61 5.38 7.35 -9.99
CA VAL A 61 5.17 8.52 -9.12
C VAL A 61 5.39 9.82 -9.88
N THR A 62 6.29 9.81 -10.86
CA THR A 62 6.57 10.98 -11.70
C THR A 62 5.47 11.25 -12.73
N GLY A 63 4.56 10.31 -12.94
CA GLY A 63 3.48 10.45 -13.90
C GLY A 63 3.76 9.79 -15.24
N ALA A 64 4.88 9.05 -15.38
CA ALA A 64 5.23 8.40 -16.64
C ALA A 64 4.17 7.38 -17.10
N TYR A 65 3.46 6.77 -16.17
CA TYR A 65 2.40 5.79 -16.46
C TYR A 65 1.02 6.31 -16.07
N ARG A 66 0.79 7.62 -16.17
CA ARG A 66 -0.47 8.22 -15.72
C ARG A 66 -1.68 7.65 -16.44
N HIS A 67 -1.51 7.20 -17.67
CA HIS A 67 -2.59 6.59 -18.45
C HIS A 67 -3.05 5.24 -17.89
N ARG A 68 -2.25 4.61 -17.03
CA ARG A 68 -2.56 3.31 -16.40
C ARG A 68 -2.61 3.39 -14.88
N THR A 69 -2.36 4.54 -14.31
CA THR A 69 -2.29 4.71 -12.86
C THR A 69 -3.56 5.41 -12.38
N ARG A 70 -4.18 4.85 -11.36
CA ARG A 70 -5.32 5.49 -10.70
C ARG A 70 -4.86 6.07 -9.38
N LEU A 71 -5.11 7.37 -9.18
CA LEU A 71 -4.79 8.05 -7.94
C LEU A 71 -5.99 8.03 -6.99
N PRO A 72 -5.80 7.96 -5.68
CA PRO A 72 -4.51 7.79 -5.01
C PRO A 72 -3.94 6.38 -5.23
N ALA A 73 -2.63 6.26 -5.23
CA ALA A 73 -1.96 5.01 -5.49
C ALA A 73 -0.96 4.67 -4.39
N VAL A 74 -0.74 3.37 -4.20
CA VAL A 74 0.31 2.86 -3.31
C VAL A 74 1.58 2.71 -4.14
N ALA A 75 2.70 3.17 -3.58
CA ALA A 75 3.98 3.07 -4.26
C ALA A 75 4.57 1.65 -4.13
N GLY A 76 5.28 1.22 -5.17
CA GLY A 76 5.98 -0.07 -5.18
C GLY A 76 5.18 -1.18 -5.83
N TYR A 77 5.86 -2.25 -6.18
CA TYR A 77 5.28 -3.36 -6.96
C TYR A 77 5.43 -4.72 -6.33
N GLU A 78 6.35 -4.90 -5.39
CA GLU A 78 6.66 -6.22 -4.89
C GLU A 78 6.96 -6.21 -3.40
N GLY A 79 6.83 -7.37 -2.78
CA GLY A 79 7.12 -7.55 -1.39
C GLY A 79 7.15 -9.02 -1.02
N LEU A 80 7.65 -9.30 0.15
CA LEU A 80 7.67 -10.63 0.74
C LEU A 80 6.89 -10.60 2.03
N GLY A 81 5.99 -11.56 2.21
CA GLY A 81 5.16 -11.61 3.39
C GLY A 81 4.56 -12.99 3.65
N GLU A 82 3.67 -13.04 4.61
CA GLU A 82 3.01 -14.27 5.04
C GLU A 82 1.52 -14.06 5.35
#